data_4d0ba3e0ad5edcc73362cf6e2c16b2e0
#
_entry.id   4d0ba3e0ad5edcc73362cf6e2c16b2e0
#
_cell.length_a   1.000
_cell.length_b   1.000
_cell.length_c   1.000
_cell.angle_alpha   90.00
_cell.angle_beta   90.00
_cell.angle_gamma   90.00
#
_symmetry.space_group_name_H-M   'P 1'
#
loop_
_entity.id
_entity.type
_entity.pdbx_description
1 polymer ?
#
loop_
_entity_poly.entity_id
_entity_poly.type
_entity_poly.pdbx_seq_one_letter_code
_entity_poly.pdbx_strand_id
1 'polypeptide(L)'
;MPGLAYGGRHCDTSFIFVVDVMKQKEKPVKNYKMLEPARKLRREMTPQERKLWYAFLKDYPVKIYKQRIIESYIVDFYCAKAGLVIELDGPIHKHEQNIQHDTNRDERLKSYGLEILRIPNTKIDSDFGQVCAYIDTILQCRSDRSSSICCPGQQGEESKE
;
A
#
# COMPACT_ATOMS: atom_id res chain seq x y z
N MET A 1 -1.57 18.15 -66.74
CA MET A 1 -2.40 18.40 -65.53
C MET A 1 -1.85 17.55 -64.40
N PRO A 2 -1.39 18.13 -63.31
CA PRO A 2 -0.61 17.42 -62.29
C PRO A 2 -1.52 16.75 -61.26
N GLY A 3 -1.17 15.48 -60.95
CA GLY A 3 -1.75 14.71 -59.88
C GLY A 3 -1.13 15.09 -58.55
N LEU A 4 -1.96 15.38 -57.56
CA LEU A 4 -1.61 15.68 -56.18
C LEU A 4 -1.22 14.40 -55.41
N ALA A 5 0.04 14.37 -54.95
CA ALA A 5 0.54 13.38 -54.04
C ALA A 5 -0.03 13.61 -52.66
N TYR A 6 -0.83 12.65 -52.13
CA TYR A 6 -1.21 12.61 -50.74
C TYR A 6 -0.07 11.98 -49.93
N GLY A 7 0.61 12.80 -49.15
CA GLY A 7 1.58 12.36 -48.16
C GLY A 7 0.91 11.65 -47.01
N GLY A 8 1.01 10.34 -46.99
CA GLY A 8 0.61 9.52 -45.85
C GLY A 8 1.53 9.80 -44.67
N ARG A 9 0.97 10.36 -43.60
CA ARG A 9 1.63 10.38 -42.30
C ARG A 9 1.59 8.96 -41.73
N HIS A 10 2.73 8.31 -41.71
CA HIS A 10 2.95 7.11 -40.92
C HIS A 10 2.75 7.50 -39.46
N CYS A 11 1.63 7.07 -38.88
CA CYS A 11 1.52 6.95 -37.45
C CYS A 11 2.37 5.74 -37.04
N ASP A 12 3.48 5.98 -36.40
CA ASP A 12 4.28 4.95 -35.74
C ASP A 12 3.45 4.26 -34.68
N THR A 13 2.88 3.14 -35.06
CA THR A 13 2.09 2.24 -34.18
C THR A 13 3.01 1.44 -33.24
N SER A 14 4.31 1.70 -33.28
CA SER A 14 5.30 0.99 -32.48
C SER A 14 5.40 1.46 -31.03
N PHE A 15 4.76 2.58 -30.67
CA PHE A 15 4.88 3.14 -29.31
C PHE A 15 3.76 2.71 -28.35
N ILE A 16 2.76 2.01 -28.84
CA ILE A 16 1.59 1.58 -28.01
C ILE A 16 1.80 0.17 -27.42
N PHE A 17 2.81 -0.57 -27.89
CA PHE A 17 3.02 -1.97 -27.44
C PHE A 17 3.96 -2.14 -26.24
N VAL A 18 4.51 -1.06 -25.69
CA VAL A 18 5.47 -1.14 -24.57
C VAL A 18 4.84 -0.86 -23.20
N VAL A 19 3.59 -0.39 -23.13
CA VAL A 19 2.98 0.02 -21.86
C VAL A 19 2.08 -1.04 -21.26
N ASP A 20 1.84 -2.16 -21.92
CA ASP A 20 0.91 -3.20 -21.45
C ASP A 20 1.58 -4.55 -21.14
N VAL A 21 2.85 -4.51 -20.74
CA VAL A 21 3.32 -5.55 -19.84
C VAL A 21 2.74 -5.21 -18.47
N MET A 22 1.45 -5.47 -18.32
CA MET A 22 0.83 -5.61 -17.03
C MET A 22 1.72 -6.58 -16.24
N LYS A 23 2.55 -6.04 -15.33
CA LYS A 23 3.13 -6.82 -14.26
C LYS A 23 1.95 -7.51 -13.60
N GLN A 24 1.73 -8.76 -13.95
CA GLN A 24 0.83 -9.61 -13.19
C GLN A 24 1.36 -9.52 -11.78
N LYS A 25 0.61 -8.83 -10.91
CA LYS A 25 0.97 -8.70 -9.50
C LYS A 25 0.99 -10.14 -8.97
N GLU A 26 2.17 -10.68 -8.85
CA GLU A 26 2.34 -12.00 -8.26
C GLU A 26 1.65 -11.98 -6.90
N LYS A 27 0.80 -12.96 -6.67
CA LYS A 27 0.14 -13.07 -5.37
C LYS A 27 1.20 -13.47 -4.36
N PRO A 28 1.36 -12.72 -3.26
CA PRO A 28 2.37 -13.05 -2.27
C PRO A 28 2.18 -14.47 -1.74
N VAL A 29 3.23 -15.25 -1.82
CA VAL A 29 3.26 -16.64 -1.33
C VAL A 29 3.23 -16.63 0.19
N LYS A 30 2.45 -17.54 0.79
CA LYS A 30 2.40 -17.69 2.24
C LYS A 30 3.48 -18.66 2.71
N ASN A 31 4.32 -18.22 3.61
CA ASN A 31 5.21 -19.10 4.35
C ASN A 31 4.43 -19.77 5.51
N TYR A 32 4.17 -21.05 5.40
CA TYR A 32 3.41 -21.80 6.41
C TYR A 32 4.12 -21.87 7.77
N LYS A 33 5.45 -21.73 7.82
CA LYS A 33 6.22 -21.67 9.08
C LYS A 33 5.84 -20.46 9.94
N MET A 34 5.26 -19.42 9.32
CA MET A 34 4.82 -18.20 10.01
C MET A 34 3.40 -18.29 10.57
N LEU A 35 2.70 -19.44 10.41
CA LEU A 35 1.31 -19.58 10.87
C LEU A 35 1.17 -19.49 12.39
N GLU A 36 2.01 -20.18 13.15
CA GLU A 36 1.94 -20.13 14.61
C GLU A 36 2.34 -18.76 15.18
N PRO A 37 3.43 -18.11 14.71
CA PRO A 37 3.70 -16.72 15.07
C PRO A 37 2.53 -15.79 14.77
N ALA A 38 1.93 -15.85 13.57
CA ALA A 38 0.79 -15.02 13.21
C ALA A 38 -0.45 -15.29 14.07
N ARG A 39 -0.71 -16.54 14.45
CA ARG A 39 -1.80 -16.89 15.37
C ARG A 39 -1.57 -16.32 16.76
N LYS A 40 -0.33 -16.38 17.25
CA LYS A 40 0.07 -15.78 18.52
C LYS A 40 -0.18 -14.27 18.51
N LEU A 41 0.35 -13.56 17.52
CA LEU A 41 0.17 -12.11 17.37
C LEU A 41 -1.31 -11.70 17.28
N ARG A 42 -2.16 -12.48 16.59
CA ARG A 42 -3.62 -12.21 16.55
C ARG A 42 -4.30 -12.27 17.91
N ARG A 43 -3.78 -13.09 18.83
CA ARG A 43 -4.29 -13.18 20.21
C ARG A 43 -3.71 -12.11 21.13
N GLU A 44 -2.46 -11.72 20.85
CA GLU A 44 -1.65 -10.81 21.66
C GLU A 44 -1.54 -9.41 21.05
N MET A 45 -2.61 -8.95 20.37
CA MET A 45 -2.64 -7.60 19.78
C MET A 45 -2.38 -6.54 20.85
N THR A 46 -1.57 -5.52 20.47
CA THR A 46 -1.35 -4.36 21.32
C THR A 46 -2.66 -3.58 21.59
N PRO A 47 -2.75 -2.75 22.61
CA PRO A 47 -3.93 -1.92 22.86
C PRO A 47 -4.29 -1.03 21.68
N GLN A 48 -3.29 -0.46 20.98
CA GLN A 48 -3.46 0.41 19.82
C GLN A 48 -3.96 -0.37 18.60
N GLU A 49 -3.38 -1.54 18.31
CA GLU A 49 -3.88 -2.43 17.25
C GLU A 49 -5.32 -2.84 17.51
N ARG A 50 -5.63 -3.20 18.77
CA ARG A 50 -6.98 -3.58 19.18
C ARG A 50 -7.96 -2.43 19.01
N LYS A 51 -7.59 -1.22 19.43
CA LYS A 51 -8.40 -0.01 19.27
C LYS A 51 -8.70 0.25 17.79
N LEU A 52 -7.67 0.26 16.94
CA LEU A 52 -7.85 0.50 15.51
C LEU A 52 -8.69 -0.58 14.83
N TRP A 53 -8.46 -1.84 15.19
CA TRP A 53 -9.22 -2.97 14.64
C TRP A 53 -10.70 -2.91 14.98
N TYR A 54 -11.05 -2.84 16.25
CA TYR A 54 -12.44 -2.96 16.69
C TYR A 54 -13.25 -1.68 16.48
N ALA A 55 -12.62 -0.52 16.56
CA ALA A 55 -13.33 0.74 16.39
C ALA A 55 -13.46 1.20 14.94
N PHE A 56 -12.63 0.65 14.01
CA PHE A 56 -12.62 1.14 12.64
C PHE A 56 -12.45 0.04 11.57
N LEU A 57 -11.37 -0.76 11.61
CA LEU A 57 -11.01 -1.61 10.47
C LEU A 57 -11.87 -2.86 10.31
N LYS A 58 -12.42 -3.40 11.40
CA LYS A 58 -13.19 -4.66 11.40
C LYS A 58 -14.44 -4.57 10.52
N ASP A 59 -15.15 -3.45 10.64
CA ASP A 59 -16.43 -3.23 9.96
C ASP A 59 -16.29 -2.33 8.72
N TYR A 60 -15.05 -2.12 8.25
CA TYR A 60 -14.77 -1.33 7.07
C TYR A 60 -15.35 -2.00 5.80
N PRO A 61 -15.93 -1.24 4.83
CA PRO A 61 -16.61 -1.80 3.65
C PRO A 61 -15.72 -2.70 2.79
N VAL A 62 -14.40 -2.45 2.78
CA VAL A 62 -13.43 -3.28 2.07
C VAL A 62 -12.76 -4.25 3.04
N LYS A 63 -12.61 -5.50 2.62
CA LYS A 63 -12.02 -6.56 3.46
C LYS A 63 -10.59 -6.23 3.87
N ILE A 64 -10.38 -6.10 5.19
CA ILE A 64 -9.07 -5.93 5.81
C ILE A 64 -8.75 -7.19 6.61
N TYR A 65 -7.50 -7.60 6.58
CA TYR A 65 -6.99 -8.77 7.29
C TYR A 65 -6.02 -8.30 8.37
N LYS A 66 -6.13 -8.84 9.58
CA LYS A 66 -5.17 -8.60 10.65
C LYS A 66 -4.10 -9.67 10.69
N GLN A 67 -2.89 -9.30 11.06
CA GLN A 67 -1.73 -10.18 11.21
C GLN A 67 -1.60 -11.12 10.02
N ARG A 68 -1.48 -10.51 8.81
CA ARG A 68 -1.42 -11.26 7.56
C ARG A 68 0.02 -11.67 7.25
N ILE A 69 0.19 -12.93 6.86
CA ILE A 69 1.46 -13.43 6.36
C ILE A 69 1.58 -13.05 4.89
N ILE A 70 2.66 -12.34 4.55
CA ILE A 70 3.08 -11.99 3.20
C ILE A 70 4.52 -12.48 3.06
N GLU A 71 4.75 -13.55 2.30
CA GLU A 71 6.00 -14.29 2.29
C GLU A 71 6.44 -14.73 3.70
N SER A 72 7.57 -14.23 4.16
CA SER A 72 8.14 -14.51 5.49
C SER A 72 7.86 -13.39 6.50
N TYR A 73 7.03 -12.40 6.14
CA TYR A 73 6.70 -11.28 7.00
C TYR A 73 5.28 -11.35 7.50
N ILE A 74 5.06 -10.89 8.72
CA ILE A 74 3.73 -10.69 9.28
C ILE A 74 3.49 -9.19 9.34
N VAL A 75 2.38 -8.74 8.74
CA VAL A 75 1.98 -7.34 8.73
C VAL A 75 0.74 -7.16 9.60
N ASP A 76 0.62 -6.02 10.31
CA ASP A 76 -0.46 -5.82 11.28
C ASP A 76 -1.83 -5.83 10.62
N PHE A 77 -2.02 -4.99 9.59
CA PHE A 77 -3.25 -4.97 8.80
C PHE A 77 -2.95 -4.92 7.31
N TYR A 78 -3.77 -5.61 6.54
CA TYR A 78 -3.61 -5.73 5.10
C TYR A 78 -4.94 -5.61 4.37
N CYS A 79 -5.01 -4.69 3.42
CA CYS A 79 -6.12 -4.55 2.47
C CYS A 79 -5.68 -4.99 1.08
N ALA A 80 -6.17 -6.15 0.63
CA ALA A 80 -5.80 -6.70 -0.68
C ALA A 80 -6.30 -5.84 -1.84
N LYS A 81 -7.53 -5.30 -1.74
CA LYS A 81 -8.14 -4.47 -2.78
C LYS A 81 -7.38 -3.17 -3.00
N ALA A 82 -6.96 -2.52 -1.93
CA ALA A 82 -6.18 -1.28 -1.99
C ALA A 82 -4.67 -1.52 -2.20
N GLY A 83 -4.18 -2.76 -2.06
CA GLY A 83 -2.74 -3.06 -2.03
C GLY A 83 -2.03 -2.30 -0.90
N LEU A 84 -2.68 -2.17 0.26
CA LEU A 84 -2.21 -1.37 1.39
C LEU A 84 -1.88 -2.26 2.59
N VAL A 85 -0.72 -2.05 3.14
CA VAL A 85 -0.27 -2.56 4.44
C VAL A 85 -0.32 -1.41 5.43
N ILE A 86 -0.90 -1.62 6.61
CA ILE A 86 -0.91 -0.65 7.71
C ILE A 86 -0.18 -1.27 8.88
N GLU A 87 0.83 -0.59 9.39
CA GLU A 87 1.66 -1.00 10.53
C GLU A 87 1.61 0.04 11.63
N LEU A 88 1.50 -0.42 12.87
CA LEU A 88 1.52 0.45 14.03
C LEU A 88 2.90 0.40 14.68
N ASP A 89 3.61 1.52 14.64
CA ASP A 89 4.93 1.63 15.23
C ASP A 89 4.85 2.00 16.71
N GLY A 90 5.34 1.11 17.56
CA GLY A 90 5.56 1.38 18.98
C GLY A 90 6.67 2.42 19.21
N PRO A 91 6.91 2.84 20.47
CA PRO A 91 8.03 3.69 20.81
C PRO A 91 9.33 2.97 20.44
N ILE A 92 10.07 3.58 19.53
CA ILE A 92 11.19 2.97 18.86
C ILE A 92 12.42 2.97 19.78
N HIS A 93 12.80 1.80 20.26
CA HIS A 93 14.19 1.50 20.46
C HIS A 93 14.69 0.74 19.22
N LYS A 94 14.86 1.45 18.10
CA LYS A 94 15.52 0.89 16.91
C LYS A 94 17.00 0.81 17.21
N HIS A 95 17.46 -0.39 17.58
CA HIS A 95 18.86 -0.72 17.47
C HIS A 95 19.23 -0.67 15.98
N GLU A 96 20.30 0.04 15.64
CA GLU A 96 20.82 0.26 14.28
C GLU A 96 20.96 -1.03 13.43
N GLN A 97 21.02 -2.18 14.06
CA GLN A 97 21.14 -3.48 13.40
C GLN A 97 19.89 -3.93 12.63
N ASN A 98 18.72 -3.32 12.84
CA ASN A 98 17.49 -3.71 12.17
C ASN A 98 17.19 -2.88 10.91
N ILE A 99 17.91 -1.80 10.62
CA ILE A 99 17.60 -0.88 9.52
C ILE A 99 17.72 -1.60 8.16
N GLN A 100 18.75 -2.43 7.94
CA GLN A 100 18.89 -3.17 6.68
C GLN A 100 17.80 -4.24 6.51
N HIS A 101 17.41 -4.90 7.59
CA HIS A 101 16.31 -5.88 7.56
C HIS A 101 14.98 -5.22 7.23
N ASP A 102 14.72 -4.04 7.78
CA ASP A 102 13.49 -3.27 7.52
C ASP A 102 13.47 -2.74 6.08
N THR A 103 14.60 -2.28 5.54
CA THR A 103 14.69 -1.82 4.15
C THR A 103 14.42 -2.96 3.17
N ASN A 104 15.06 -4.10 3.34
CA ASN A 104 14.85 -5.29 2.49
C ASN A 104 13.40 -5.78 2.56
N ARG A 105 12.78 -5.74 3.75
CA ARG A 105 11.37 -6.08 3.94
C ARG A 105 10.46 -5.12 3.16
N ASP A 106 10.68 -3.83 3.29
CA ASP A 106 9.89 -2.80 2.61
C ASP A 106 10.02 -2.90 1.09
N GLU A 107 11.24 -3.08 0.58
CA GLU A 107 11.49 -3.28 -0.85
C GLU A 107 10.77 -4.53 -1.37
N ARG A 108 10.80 -5.61 -0.60
CA ARG A 108 10.13 -6.85 -0.96
C ARG A 108 8.61 -6.69 -0.99
N LEU A 109 8.01 -6.04 -0.01
CA LEU A 109 6.58 -5.75 -0.01
C LEU A 109 6.18 -4.81 -1.15
N LYS A 110 7.00 -3.79 -1.44
CA LYS A 110 6.80 -2.88 -2.57
C LYS A 110 6.90 -3.59 -3.91
N SER A 111 7.74 -4.62 -4.06
CA SER A 111 7.83 -5.40 -5.31
C SER A 111 6.53 -6.13 -5.67
N TYR A 112 5.68 -6.43 -4.67
CA TYR A 112 4.31 -6.91 -4.88
C TYR A 112 3.29 -5.80 -5.17
N GLY A 113 3.75 -4.55 -5.32
CA GLY A 113 2.89 -3.38 -5.52
C GLY A 113 2.11 -2.98 -4.28
N LEU A 114 2.60 -3.37 -3.10
CA LEU A 114 2.03 -2.99 -1.83
C LEU A 114 2.61 -1.65 -1.38
N GLU A 115 1.76 -0.79 -0.84
CA GLU A 115 2.16 0.40 -0.13
C GLU A 115 2.13 0.14 1.37
N ILE A 116 3.09 0.69 2.09
CA ILE A 116 3.22 0.51 3.54
C ILE A 116 2.93 1.84 4.21
N LEU A 117 1.88 1.86 5.01
CA LEU A 117 1.49 3.00 5.85
C LEU A 117 1.90 2.70 7.29
N ARG A 118 2.88 3.44 7.82
CA ARG A 118 3.30 3.35 9.21
C ARG A 118 2.67 4.45 10.03
N ILE A 119 2.05 4.09 11.13
CA ILE A 119 1.35 4.99 12.03
C ILE A 119 1.94 4.84 13.42
N PRO A 120 2.51 5.90 14.00
CA PRO A 120 2.99 5.87 15.38
C PRO A 120 1.86 5.56 16.36
N ASN A 121 2.11 4.69 17.34
CA ASN A 121 1.14 4.37 18.39
C ASN A 121 0.63 5.62 19.12
N THR A 122 1.51 6.61 19.30
CA THR A 122 1.15 7.90 19.91
C THR A 122 0.02 8.61 19.17
N LYS A 123 -0.03 8.49 17.82
CA LYS A 123 -1.11 9.07 17.02
C LYS A 123 -2.44 8.35 17.20
N ILE A 124 -2.40 7.04 17.41
CA ILE A 124 -3.60 6.25 17.75
C ILE A 124 -4.18 6.70 19.10
N ASP A 125 -3.31 7.08 20.03
CA ASP A 125 -3.74 7.50 21.37
C ASP A 125 -4.23 8.95 21.39
N SER A 126 -3.53 9.88 20.72
CA SER A 126 -3.84 11.32 20.74
C SER A 126 -4.88 11.77 19.71
N ASP A 127 -4.83 11.23 18.48
CA ASP A 127 -5.58 11.77 17.34
C ASP A 127 -6.32 10.68 16.55
N PHE A 128 -6.96 9.76 17.25
CA PHE A 128 -7.58 8.57 16.65
C PHE A 128 -8.53 8.89 15.48
N GLY A 129 -9.36 9.93 15.61
CA GLY A 129 -10.30 10.33 14.56
C GLY A 129 -9.59 10.79 13.29
N GLN A 130 -8.49 11.53 13.40
CA GLN A 130 -7.69 11.96 12.25
C GLN A 130 -6.99 10.78 11.58
N VAL A 131 -6.49 9.83 12.38
CA VAL A 131 -5.89 8.60 11.86
C VAL A 131 -6.91 7.79 11.05
N CYS A 132 -8.12 7.61 11.56
CA CYS A 132 -9.18 6.90 10.85
C CYS A 132 -9.54 7.61 9.53
N ALA A 133 -9.70 8.93 9.53
CA ALA A 133 -9.99 9.72 8.35
C ALA A 133 -8.85 9.63 7.30
N TYR A 134 -7.62 9.63 7.74
CA TYR A 134 -6.45 9.48 6.87
C TYR A 134 -6.39 8.09 6.23
N ILE A 135 -6.58 7.04 7.00
CA ILE A 135 -6.65 5.66 6.49
C ILE A 135 -7.81 5.52 5.49
N ASP A 136 -8.98 6.06 5.82
CA ASP A 136 -10.16 6.04 4.96
C ASP A 136 -9.88 6.67 3.59
N THR A 137 -9.29 7.88 3.59
CA THR A 137 -8.90 8.58 2.36
C THR A 137 -7.98 7.72 1.49
N ILE A 138 -6.95 7.09 2.08
CA ILE A 138 -6.03 6.23 1.33
C ILE A 138 -6.74 5.00 0.79
N LEU A 139 -7.56 4.33 1.60
CA LEU A 139 -8.29 3.13 1.19
C LEU A 139 -9.27 3.43 0.05
N GLN A 140 -9.99 4.54 0.10
CA GLN A 140 -10.90 4.98 -0.95
C GLN A 140 -10.13 5.28 -2.23
N CYS A 141 -9.15 6.18 -2.20
CA CYS A 141 -8.35 6.53 -3.38
C CYS A 141 -7.71 5.33 -4.06
N ARG A 142 -7.28 4.32 -3.29
CA ARG A 142 -6.62 3.13 -3.85
C ARG A 142 -7.61 2.05 -4.29
N SER A 143 -8.76 1.97 -3.66
CA SER A 143 -9.81 1.03 -4.05
C SER A 143 -10.48 1.44 -5.38
N ASP A 144 -10.57 2.74 -5.64
CA ASP A 144 -11.15 3.30 -6.85
C ASP A 144 -10.19 3.25 -8.05
N ARG A 145 -8.88 3.11 -7.83
CA ARG A 145 -7.89 2.89 -8.89
C ARG A 145 -8.09 1.57 -9.66
N SER A 146 -8.93 0.67 -9.19
CA SER A 146 -9.44 -0.45 -9.98
C SER A 146 -10.50 -0.02 -10.99
N SER A 147 -10.99 1.24 -10.88
CA SER A 147 -11.91 1.89 -11.81
C SER A 147 -11.39 3.31 -12.03
N SER A 148 -10.59 3.51 -13.07
CA SER A 148 -10.23 4.77 -13.73
C SER A 148 -10.23 6.08 -12.91
N ILE A 149 -9.03 6.69 -12.78
CA ILE A 149 -8.74 8.13 -12.70
C ILE A 149 -9.32 8.93 -11.51
N CYS A 150 -8.46 9.31 -10.57
CA CYS A 150 -8.18 10.69 -10.13
C CYS A 150 -7.15 10.73 -9.01
N CYS A 151 -5.96 11.24 -9.28
CA CYS A 151 -5.09 11.80 -8.26
C CYS A 151 -5.19 13.31 -8.35
N PRO A 152 -5.50 14.05 -7.27
CA PRO A 152 -5.19 15.48 -7.22
C PRO A 152 -3.67 15.62 -7.16
N GLY A 153 -3.13 16.34 -8.14
CA GLY A 153 -1.71 16.57 -8.31
C GLY A 153 -1.09 17.26 -7.09
N GLN A 154 0.12 16.85 -6.76
CA GLN A 154 1.05 17.65 -5.99
C GLN A 154 1.33 18.93 -6.79
N GLN A 155 0.79 20.06 -6.34
CA GLN A 155 1.22 21.36 -6.81
C GLN A 155 2.56 21.65 -6.14
N GLY A 156 3.61 21.59 -6.96
CA GLY A 156 4.91 22.12 -6.58
C GLY A 156 4.80 23.61 -6.32
N GLU A 157 5.18 24.06 -5.14
CA GLU A 157 5.45 25.46 -4.86
C GLU A 157 6.75 25.84 -5.58
N GLU A 158 6.62 26.51 -6.73
CA GLU A 158 7.70 27.29 -7.32
C GLU A 158 7.88 28.54 -6.48
N SER A 159 9.01 28.59 -5.75
CA SER A 159 9.53 29.81 -5.18
C SER A 159 9.92 30.75 -6.30
N LYS A 160 9.30 31.93 -6.36
CA LYS A 160 9.80 33.07 -7.09
C LYS A 160 10.51 34.01 -6.11
N GLU A 161 11.72 34.35 -6.49
CA GLU A 161 12.50 35.47 -5.93
C GLU A 161 11.71 36.76 -5.88
#